data_7c1d9932a4cfe230f32d615a502f2589
#
_entry.id   7c1d9932a4cfe230f32d615a502f2589
#
_cell.length_a   1.000
_cell.length_b   1.000
_cell.length_c   1.000
_cell.angle_alpha   90.00
_cell.angle_beta   90.00
_cell.angle_gamma   90.00
#
_symmetry.space_group_name_H-M   'P 1'
#
loop_
_entity.id
_entity.type
_entity.pdbx_description
1 polymer ?
#
loop_
_entity_poly.entity_id
_entity_poly.type
_entity_poly.pdbx_seq_one_letter_code
_entity_poly.pdbx_strand_id
1 'polypeptide(L)'
;MALSVASLHGADLSVPRLSLLTNGRLNAVGAFELATRVDIDMLVEGGSKFDAWFKLGFRNGSMEQYLRFVGVGSSLPIGATSDDLASAVSGLEASTGLSLRTVAIQVNELFGTSLELAAFVGHLDQFCSGDDFTEAFGADGFATKYRGYFYYPDGIGGDLSRRYDGLHEVYGTGIRLAMPFERLRPSLYLYQDSWLGAGYYSADARVMLDGDRVKLEAFAGASFPVSTAGTYRGGFLFYFDTGAIGDFYAQIGVPRWDPTEAFRMDLLYFMFEPRVRFDVGELVLSLFFHPAWYLQEETDESGALEFRFDLGFGEASEGSFKGGVESELAYNPNLDQNTLTMEVAPYLQTLRNGVRWDARLAVRVFPFPSPWYGMFMPTIAVSTAF
;
A
#
# COMPACT_ATOMS: atom_id res chain seq x y z
N MET A 1 47.53 -0.91 -25.81
CA MET A 1 46.75 -0.39 -24.67
C MET A 1 45.38 0.01 -25.19
N ALA A 2 44.41 -0.90 -25.12
CA ALA A 2 43.06 -0.67 -25.60
C ALA A 2 42.24 -0.05 -24.46
N LEU A 3 41.82 1.18 -24.65
CA LEU A 3 40.86 1.84 -23.77
C LEU A 3 39.52 1.12 -24.02
N SER A 4 39.12 0.30 -23.03
CA SER A 4 37.76 -0.21 -22.94
C SER A 4 36.86 1.01 -22.65
N VAL A 5 36.07 1.40 -23.63
CA VAL A 5 34.97 2.34 -23.44
C VAL A 5 33.94 1.58 -22.62
N ALA A 6 33.90 1.85 -21.33
CA ALA A 6 32.76 1.41 -20.51
C ALA A 6 31.52 2.07 -21.11
N SER A 7 30.62 1.26 -21.65
CA SER A 7 29.29 1.72 -22.04
C SER A 7 28.62 2.24 -20.77
N LEU A 8 28.48 3.54 -20.63
CA LEU A 8 27.58 4.17 -19.67
C LEU A 8 26.18 3.70 -20.06
N HIS A 9 25.64 2.73 -19.32
CA HIS A 9 24.22 2.45 -19.36
C HIS A 9 23.55 3.71 -18.82
N GLY A 10 22.74 4.35 -19.65
CA GLY A 10 21.98 5.51 -19.24
C GLY A 10 21.00 5.14 -18.13
N ALA A 11 20.59 6.13 -17.35
CA ALA A 11 19.51 5.96 -16.39
C ALA A 11 18.26 5.50 -17.14
N ASP A 12 17.65 4.44 -16.64
CA ASP A 12 16.38 3.94 -17.16
C ASP A 12 15.25 4.66 -16.43
N LEU A 13 14.34 5.23 -17.17
CA LEU A 13 13.14 5.85 -16.59
C LEU A 13 12.06 4.78 -16.62
N SER A 14 11.61 4.35 -15.45
CA SER A 14 10.44 3.48 -15.41
C SER A 14 9.23 4.21 -15.97
N VAL A 15 8.38 3.47 -16.60
CA VAL A 15 7.15 3.98 -17.18
C VAL A 15 6.29 4.59 -16.07
N PRO A 16 5.94 5.90 -16.12
CA PRO A 16 5.11 6.52 -15.10
C PRO A 16 3.76 5.82 -15.01
N ARG A 17 3.29 5.57 -13.79
CA ARG A 17 1.94 5.06 -13.54
C ARG A 17 1.02 6.21 -13.25
N LEU A 18 -0.06 6.31 -14.01
CA LEU A 18 -1.15 7.26 -13.77
C LEU A 18 -2.39 6.49 -13.33
N SER A 19 -2.97 6.89 -12.23
CA SER A 19 -4.20 6.30 -11.72
C SER A 19 -5.22 7.38 -11.38
N LEU A 20 -6.45 7.18 -11.84
CA LEU A 20 -7.61 8.00 -11.55
C LEU A 20 -8.68 7.16 -10.87
N LEU A 21 -9.14 7.62 -9.73
CA LEU A 21 -10.23 6.98 -8.98
C LEU A 21 -11.33 7.99 -8.70
N THR A 22 -12.53 7.73 -9.21
CA THR A 22 -13.72 8.56 -8.97
C THR A 22 -14.71 7.78 -8.13
N ASN A 23 -15.04 8.32 -6.96
CA ASN A 23 -16.05 7.79 -6.05
C ASN A 23 -17.27 8.70 -6.01
N GLY A 24 -18.46 8.11 -6.03
CA GLY A 24 -19.70 8.80 -5.72
C GLY A 24 -20.05 8.61 -4.24
N ARG A 25 -20.35 9.70 -3.54
CA ARG A 25 -20.77 9.66 -2.13
C ARG A 25 -21.83 10.71 -1.85
N LEU A 26 -22.59 10.49 -0.78
CA LEU A 26 -23.45 11.53 -0.24
C LEU A 26 -22.66 12.38 0.75
N ASN A 27 -22.76 13.69 0.61
CA ASN A 27 -22.22 14.61 1.59
C ASN A 27 -23.10 14.74 2.85
N ALA A 28 -22.64 15.51 3.83
CA ALA A 28 -23.35 15.71 5.10
C ALA A 28 -24.75 16.32 4.95
N VAL A 29 -25.04 17.00 3.84
CA VAL A 29 -26.38 17.58 3.55
C VAL A 29 -27.24 16.70 2.63
N GLY A 30 -26.78 15.47 2.35
CA GLY A 30 -27.52 14.50 1.53
C GLY A 30 -27.43 14.74 0.02
N ALA A 31 -26.58 15.63 -0.45
CA ALA A 31 -26.33 15.81 -1.89
C ALA A 31 -25.31 14.79 -2.39
N PHE A 32 -25.52 14.26 -3.59
CA PHE A 32 -24.59 13.36 -4.24
C PHE A 32 -23.38 14.15 -4.77
N GLU A 33 -22.19 13.74 -4.38
CA GLU A 33 -20.93 14.33 -4.82
C GLU A 33 -20.03 13.26 -5.44
N LEU A 34 -19.28 13.68 -6.46
CA LEU A 34 -18.19 12.91 -7.02
C LEU A 34 -16.87 13.43 -6.44
N ALA A 35 -15.98 12.53 -6.03
CA ALA A 35 -14.63 12.86 -5.60
C ALA A 35 -13.64 12.06 -6.45
N THR A 36 -12.74 12.77 -7.15
CA THR A 36 -11.73 12.16 -8.00
C THR A 36 -10.35 12.35 -7.41
N ARG A 37 -9.63 11.26 -7.24
CA ARG A 37 -8.23 11.23 -6.83
C ARG A 37 -7.35 10.92 -8.02
N VAL A 38 -6.17 11.51 -8.03
CA VAL A 38 -5.12 11.27 -9.02
C VAL A 38 -3.85 10.88 -8.30
N ASP A 39 -3.25 9.79 -8.71
CA ASP A 39 -1.91 9.38 -8.27
C ASP A 39 -1.02 9.21 -9.51
N ILE A 40 0.19 9.73 -9.44
CA ILE A 40 1.24 9.55 -10.44
C ILE A 40 2.49 9.10 -9.69
N ASP A 41 3.00 7.94 -10.04
CA ASP A 41 4.25 7.42 -9.52
C ASP A 41 5.28 7.30 -10.64
N MET A 42 6.52 7.67 -10.34
CA MET A 42 7.63 7.61 -11.28
C MET A 42 8.88 7.11 -10.56
N LEU A 43 9.55 6.14 -11.18
CA LEU A 43 10.83 5.62 -10.73
C LEU A 43 11.90 5.94 -11.78
N VAL A 44 13.01 6.48 -11.35
CA VAL A 44 14.23 6.65 -12.15
C VAL A 44 15.29 5.74 -11.55
N GLU A 45 15.78 4.81 -12.34
CA GLU A 45 16.72 3.79 -11.92
C GLU A 45 17.88 3.71 -12.90
N GLY A 46 19.08 3.42 -12.44
CA GLY A 46 20.21 3.21 -13.35
C GLY A 46 21.52 2.90 -12.67
N GLY A 47 22.32 2.10 -13.36
CA GLY A 47 23.66 1.71 -12.96
C GLY A 47 23.90 0.20 -13.09
N SER A 48 25.15 -0.22 -12.98
CA SER A 48 25.54 -1.64 -12.96
C SER A 48 26.34 -2.03 -11.72
N LYS A 49 27.28 -1.17 -11.32
CA LYS A 49 28.01 -1.31 -10.06
C LYS A 49 27.48 -0.39 -8.98
N PHE A 50 26.84 0.69 -9.41
CA PHE A 50 26.19 1.67 -8.55
C PHE A 50 24.80 1.83 -9.11
N ASP A 51 23.80 1.52 -8.31
CA ASP A 51 22.41 1.81 -8.61
C ASP A 51 21.99 3.04 -7.84
N ALA A 52 21.22 3.90 -8.48
CA ALA A 52 20.59 5.03 -7.84
C ALA A 52 19.14 5.07 -8.28
N TRP A 53 18.24 5.17 -7.32
CA TRP A 53 16.83 5.28 -7.64
C TRP A 53 16.17 6.42 -6.89
N PHE A 54 15.19 7.02 -7.58
CA PHE A 54 14.34 8.08 -7.07
C PHE A 54 12.89 7.68 -7.29
N LYS A 55 12.13 7.60 -6.22
CA LYS A 55 10.69 7.43 -6.30
C LYS A 55 10.01 8.78 -6.02
N LEU A 56 9.31 9.29 -7.02
CA LEU A 56 8.50 10.51 -6.92
C LEU A 56 7.04 10.12 -6.95
N GLY A 57 6.25 10.69 -6.06
CA GLY A 57 4.81 10.51 -6.04
C GLY A 57 4.11 11.87 -6.10
N PHE A 58 3.14 12.00 -6.98
CA PHE A 58 2.19 13.10 -6.97
C PHE A 58 0.82 12.55 -6.61
N ARG A 59 0.19 13.13 -5.60
CA ARG A 59 -1.14 12.75 -5.18
C ARG A 59 -2.04 13.99 -5.10
N ASN A 60 -3.22 13.89 -5.68
CA ASN A 60 -4.28 14.85 -5.46
C ASN A 60 -5.53 14.12 -4.94
N GLY A 61 -5.95 14.46 -3.73
CA GLY A 61 -7.08 13.82 -3.06
C GLY A 61 -8.45 14.27 -3.54
N SER A 62 -8.53 15.40 -4.28
CA SER A 62 -9.81 15.94 -4.79
C SER A 62 -9.56 16.85 -5.98
N MET A 63 -9.63 16.29 -7.17
CA MET A 63 -9.50 17.06 -8.43
C MET A 63 -10.60 18.11 -8.59
N GLU A 64 -11.81 17.85 -8.08
CA GLU A 64 -12.91 18.78 -8.14
C GLU A 64 -12.64 20.05 -7.33
N GLN A 65 -12.02 19.94 -6.16
CA GLN A 65 -11.58 21.08 -5.36
C GLN A 65 -10.47 21.84 -6.07
N TYR A 66 -9.50 21.13 -6.64
CA TYR A 66 -8.42 21.72 -7.41
C TYR A 66 -8.95 22.51 -8.62
N LEU A 67 -9.85 21.92 -9.39
CA LEU A 67 -10.46 22.58 -10.55
C LEU A 67 -11.32 23.79 -10.16
N ARG A 68 -12.05 23.72 -9.05
CA ARG A 68 -12.77 24.87 -8.50
C ARG A 68 -11.81 26.01 -8.13
N PHE A 69 -10.70 25.69 -7.49
CA PHE A 69 -9.70 26.70 -7.13
C PHE A 69 -9.04 27.34 -8.36
N VAL A 70 -8.61 26.54 -9.33
CA VAL A 70 -8.05 27.05 -10.58
C VAL A 70 -9.09 27.88 -11.36
N GLY A 71 -10.35 27.45 -11.35
CA GLY A 71 -11.47 28.21 -11.95
C GLY A 71 -11.81 29.50 -11.19
N VAL A 72 -11.73 29.49 -9.87
CA VAL A 72 -11.98 30.67 -9.01
C VAL A 72 -10.78 31.62 -8.99
N GLY A 73 -9.57 31.13 -9.22
CA GLY A 73 -8.38 32.01 -9.41
C GLY A 73 -8.51 33.01 -10.56
N SER A 74 -9.46 32.76 -11.48
CA SER A 74 -9.86 33.73 -12.48
C SER A 74 -11.02 34.66 -12.07
N SER A 75 -11.67 34.40 -10.93
CA SER A 75 -12.81 35.16 -10.40
C SER A 75 -12.94 35.03 -8.88
N LEU A 76 -11.94 35.52 -8.14
CA LEU A 76 -12.17 35.79 -6.73
C LEU A 76 -13.37 36.69 -6.59
N PRO A 77 -14.39 36.37 -5.76
CA PRO A 77 -15.51 37.27 -5.57
C PRO A 77 -14.98 38.60 -5.10
N ILE A 78 -15.54 39.70 -5.67
CA ILE A 78 -15.21 41.04 -5.25
C ILE A 78 -15.52 41.16 -3.75
N GLY A 79 -14.44 41.19 -2.92
CA GLY A 79 -14.54 41.21 -1.47
C GLY A 79 -13.98 40.00 -0.75
N ALA A 80 -13.36 39.06 -1.44
CA ALA A 80 -12.63 37.95 -0.81
C ALA A 80 -11.49 38.51 0.06
N THR A 81 -11.41 38.04 1.31
CA THR A 81 -10.37 38.45 2.26
C THR A 81 -9.11 37.64 2.05
N SER A 82 -7.99 38.14 2.60
CA SER A 82 -6.72 37.36 2.65
C SER A 82 -6.89 36.01 3.33
N ASP A 83 -7.82 35.92 4.29
CA ASP A 83 -8.11 34.72 5.08
C ASP A 83 -8.87 33.68 4.26
N ASP A 84 -9.77 34.12 3.37
CA ASP A 84 -10.47 33.22 2.43
C ASP A 84 -9.48 32.61 1.43
N LEU A 85 -8.51 33.39 0.94
CA LEU A 85 -7.45 32.91 0.07
C LEU A 85 -6.50 31.96 0.82
N ALA A 86 -6.09 32.30 2.03
CA ALA A 86 -5.22 31.47 2.86
C ALA A 86 -5.89 30.12 3.20
N SER A 87 -7.20 30.15 3.51
CA SER A 87 -7.98 28.94 3.77
C SER A 87 -8.13 28.06 2.52
N ALA A 88 -8.32 28.65 1.35
CA ALA A 88 -8.40 27.94 0.10
C ALA A 88 -7.05 27.34 -0.30
N VAL A 89 -5.94 28.05 -0.10
CA VAL A 89 -4.58 27.56 -0.36
C VAL A 89 -4.21 26.45 0.59
N SER A 90 -4.49 26.58 1.90
CA SER A 90 -4.21 25.52 2.88
C SER A 90 -5.04 24.25 2.61
N GLY A 91 -6.27 24.38 2.17
CA GLY A 91 -7.11 23.26 1.73
C GLY A 91 -6.53 22.54 0.49
N LEU A 92 -5.90 23.27 -0.42
CA LEU A 92 -5.19 22.71 -1.57
C LEU A 92 -3.89 22.02 -1.19
N GLU A 93 -3.09 22.63 -0.33
CA GLU A 93 -1.86 22.03 0.19
C GLU A 93 -2.16 20.71 0.92
N ALA A 94 -3.25 20.66 1.66
CA ALA A 94 -3.69 19.43 2.34
C ALA A 94 -4.18 18.33 1.38
N SER A 95 -4.66 18.70 0.18
CA SER A 95 -5.22 17.76 -0.80
C SER A 95 -4.27 17.39 -1.93
N THR A 96 -3.20 18.15 -2.11
CA THR A 96 -2.27 17.99 -3.24
C THR A 96 -0.84 17.93 -2.72
N GLY A 97 -0.14 16.83 -2.99
CA GLY A 97 1.23 16.63 -2.56
C GLY A 97 2.12 16.14 -3.69
N LEU A 98 3.25 16.83 -3.91
CA LEU A 98 4.41 16.24 -4.57
C LEU A 98 5.30 15.69 -3.48
N SER A 99 5.47 14.39 -3.43
CA SER A 99 6.33 13.73 -2.44
C SER A 99 7.54 13.09 -3.11
N LEU A 100 8.70 13.38 -2.56
CA LEU A 100 9.88 12.56 -2.79
C LEU A 100 9.77 11.35 -1.85
N ARG A 101 9.39 10.20 -2.39
CA ARG A 101 9.18 9.01 -1.57
C ARG A 101 10.50 8.38 -1.16
N THR A 102 11.43 8.25 -2.10
CA THR A 102 12.71 7.58 -1.87
C THR A 102 13.80 8.21 -2.69
N VAL A 103 14.95 8.39 -2.07
CA VAL A 103 16.23 8.58 -2.75
C VAL A 103 17.18 7.55 -2.17
N ALA A 104 17.78 6.72 -3.03
CA ALA A 104 18.76 5.76 -2.57
C ALA A 104 19.90 5.63 -3.58
N ILE A 105 21.09 5.33 -3.04
CA ILE A 105 22.29 4.99 -3.80
C ILE A 105 22.82 3.68 -3.24
N GLN A 106 22.99 2.68 -4.10
CA GLN A 106 23.50 1.37 -3.75
C GLN A 106 24.81 1.08 -4.45
N VAL A 107 25.71 0.46 -3.72
CA VAL A 107 26.94 -0.13 -4.24
C VAL A 107 26.77 -1.63 -4.26
N ASN A 108 26.81 -2.22 -5.46
CA ASN A 108 26.73 -3.65 -5.66
C ASN A 108 28.12 -4.27 -5.60
N GLU A 109 28.21 -5.54 -5.24
CA GLU A 109 29.44 -6.31 -5.19
C GLU A 109 30.53 -5.64 -4.34
N LEU A 110 30.18 -5.16 -3.15
CA LEU A 110 31.11 -4.52 -2.24
C LEU A 110 32.30 -5.48 -1.92
N PHE A 111 33.51 -4.99 -2.07
CA PHE A 111 34.75 -5.79 -1.91
C PHE A 111 34.85 -7.02 -2.83
N GLY A 112 34.12 -7.05 -3.97
CA GLY A 112 34.11 -8.19 -4.88
C GLY A 112 33.33 -9.42 -4.35
N THR A 113 32.44 -9.19 -3.40
CA THR A 113 31.51 -10.18 -2.85
C THR A 113 30.09 -9.85 -3.32
N SER A 114 29.12 -10.72 -3.03
CA SER A 114 27.69 -10.43 -3.28
C SER A 114 27.09 -9.45 -2.27
N LEU A 115 27.91 -8.73 -1.49
CA LEU A 115 27.46 -7.77 -0.51
C LEU A 115 27.03 -6.47 -1.19
N GLU A 116 25.84 -5.99 -0.86
CA GLU A 116 25.27 -4.74 -1.31
C GLU A 116 25.14 -3.76 -0.14
N LEU A 117 25.53 -2.52 -0.36
CA LEU A 117 25.38 -1.44 0.60
C LEU A 117 24.58 -0.30 -0.04
N ALA A 118 23.44 0.02 0.52
CA ALA A 118 22.65 1.17 0.11
C ALA A 118 22.61 2.23 1.21
N ALA A 119 22.71 3.50 0.81
CA ALA A 119 22.35 4.65 1.63
C ALA A 119 21.04 5.23 1.11
N PHE A 120 20.11 5.58 1.99
CA PHE A 120 18.77 6.00 1.59
C PHE A 120 18.22 7.14 2.44
N VAL A 121 17.26 7.84 1.85
CA VAL A 121 16.37 8.82 2.49
C VAL A 121 14.96 8.57 2.00
N GLY A 122 13.99 8.50 2.91
CA GLY A 122 12.58 8.23 2.62
C GLY A 122 12.18 6.78 2.89
N HIS A 123 11.20 6.29 2.12
CA HIS A 123 10.69 4.92 2.22
C HIS A 123 11.59 3.99 1.41
N LEU A 124 12.16 2.97 2.03
CA LEU A 124 13.04 2.03 1.35
C LEU A 124 12.33 0.72 1.04
N ASP A 125 12.03 -0.06 2.07
CA ASP A 125 11.43 -1.39 1.97
C ASP A 125 10.25 -1.50 2.93
N GLN A 126 9.29 -2.35 2.58
CA GLN A 126 8.13 -2.67 3.41
C GLN A 126 8.11 -4.16 3.73
N PHE A 127 8.22 -4.51 5.01
CA PHE A 127 8.36 -5.91 5.44
C PHE A 127 7.02 -6.63 5.47
N CYS A 128 7.04 -7.87 5.00
CA CYS A 128 5.84 -8.68 4.81
C CYS A 128 4.78 -7.97 3.97
N SER A 129 5.21 -7.20 2.98
CA SER A 129 4.35 -6.49 2.03
C SER A 129 4.09 -7.34 0.80
N GLY A 130 2.89 -7.26 0.25
CA GLY A 130 2.55 -7.90 -1.01
C GLY A 130 3.33 -7.34 -2.19
N ASP A 131 3.65 -6.04 -2.17
CA ASP A 131 4.42 -5.38 -3.23
C ASP A 131 5.87 -5.85 -3.24
N ASP A 132 6.57 -5.73 -2.12
CA ASP A 132 7.94 -6.19 -1.98
C ASP A 132 8.06 -7.70 -2.26
N PHE A 133 7.05 -8.47 -1.85
CA PHE A 133 7.01 -9.90 -2.09
C PHE A 133 6.87 -10.23 -3.58
N THR A 134 5.98 -9.52 -4.28
CA THR A 134 5.80 -9.66 -5.73
C THR A 134 7.06 -9.26 -6.50
N GLU A 135 7.69 -8.14 -6.12
CA GLU A 135 8.93 -7.68 -6.72
C GLU A 135 10.08 -8.68 -6.49
N ALA A 136 10.22 -9.18 -5.28
CA ALA A 136 11.33 -10.07 -4.92
C ALA A 136 11.19 -11.48 -5.47
N PHE A 137 9.98 -12.01 -5.58
CA PHE A 137 9.74 -13.42 -5.89
C PHE A 137 8.97 -13.65 -7.19
N GLY A 138 8.45 -12.60 -7.83
CA GLY A 138 7.62 -12.72 -9.03
C GLY A 138 6.28 -13.45 -8.79
N ALA A 139 5.85 -13.54 -7.53
CA ALA A 139 4.57 -14.14 -7.18
C ALA A 139 3.45 -13.11 -7.27
N ASP A 140 2.20 -13.57 -7.49
CA ASP A 140 1.04 -12.70 -7.44
C ASP A 140 0.93 -12.06 -6.04
N GLY A 141 0.77 -10.74 -6.00
CA GLY A 141 0.58 -10.00 -4.75
C GLY A 141 -0.69 -10.41 -4.03
N PHE A 142 -0.88 -9.92 -2.81
CA PHE A 142 -2.12 -10.15 -2.07
C PHE A 142 -3.30 -9.54 -2.81
N ALA A 143 -4.42 -10.26 -2.88
CA ALA A 143 -5.66 -9.70 -3.38
C ALA A 143 -6.20 -8.60 -2.46
N THR A 144 -5.79 -8.63 -1.21
CA THR A 144 -6.08 -7.63 -0.19
C THR A 144 -5.09 -6.47 -0.15
N LYS A 145 -4.51 -6.06 -1.24
CA LYS A 145 -3.89 -4.74 -1.36
C LYS A 145 -4.93 -3.65 -1.18
N TYR A 146 -5.38 -3.54 0.03
CA TYR A 146 -6.47 -2.68 0.34
C TYR A 146 -5.99 -1.30 0.71
N ARG A 147 -6.48 -0.39 -0.07
CA ARG A 147 -6.51 1.00 0.31
C ARG A 147 -7.97 1.40 0.42
N GLY A 148 -8.58 1.05 1.53
CA GLY A 148 -9.99 1.23 1.74
C GLY A 148 -10.80 -0.04 1.47
N TYR A 149 -12.04 0.14 1.10
CA TYR A 149 -13.07 -0.87 1.06
C TYR A 149 -12.88 -1.94 0.00
N PHE A 150 -12.31 -1.56 -1.14
CA PHE A 150 -12.16 -2.40 -2.30
C PHE A 150 -10.72 -2.47 -2.74
N TYR A 151 -10.40 -3.57 -3.43
CA TYR A 151 -9.17 -3.67 -4.16
C TYR A 151 -9.14 -2.62 -5.26
N TYR A 152 -8.21 -1.71 -5.16
CA TYR A 152 -7.94 -0.74 -6.21
C TYR A 152 -6.68 -1.12 -6.97
N PRO A 153 -6.57 -0.73 -8.26
CA PRO A 153 -5.30 -0.79 -8.97
C PRO A 153 -4.20 -0.06 -8.19
N ASP A 154 -2.96 -0.51 -8.34
CA ASP A 154 -1.81 0.10 -7.68
C ASP A 154 -1.74 1.61 -7.93
N GLY A 155 -1.36 2.35 -6.89
CA GLY A 155 -1.20 3.79 -6.97
C GLY A 155 -2.46 4.61 -6.69
N ILE A 156 -3.66 4.03 -6.73
CA ILE A 156 -4.88 4.76 -6.39
C ILE A 156 -5.10 4.70 -4.88
N GLY A 157 -4.98 5.83 -4.23
CA GLY A 157 -5.21 5.94 -2.81
C GLY A 157 -6.65 5.68 -2.43
N GLY A 158 -6.91 4.58 -1.71
CA GLY A 158 -8.08 4.42 -0.87
C GLY A 158 -7.89 5.15 0.45
N ASP A 159 -8.59 4.72 1.48
CA ASP A 159 -8.33 5.17 2.84
C ASP A 159 -6.96 4.64 3.29
N LEU A 160 -6.03 5.55 3.53
CA LEU A 160 -4.67 5.20 3.95
C LEU A 160 -4.63 4.59 5.36
N SER A 161 -5.68 4.81 6.16
CA SER A 161 -5.80 4.26 7.51
C SER A 161 -6.08 2.74 7.51
N ARG A 162 -6.45 2.17 6.37
CA ARG A 162 -6.80 0.75 6.24
C ARG A 162 -5.88 0.03 5.26
N ARG A 163 -4.59 0.10 5.49
CA ARG A 163 -3.61 -0.64 4.70
C ARG A 163 -3.43 -2.04 5.28
N TYR A 164 -3.59 -3.05 4.45
CA TYR A 164 -3.19 -4.42 4.78
C TYR A 164 -1.86 -4.79 4.12
N ASP A 165 -1.07 -3.80 3.81
CA ASP A 165 0.13 -3.96 3.02
C ASP A 165 1.37 -3.88 3.89
N GLY A 166 1.74 -5.02 4.46
CA GLY A 166 2.94 -5.19 5.25
C GLY A 166 2.78 -4.96 6.75
N LEU A 167 3.80 -5.33 7.49
CA LEU A 167 3.88 -5.25 8.94
C LEU A 167 4.75 -4.11 9.45
N HIS A 168 5.73 -3.71 8.67
CA HIS A 168 6.66 -2.65 9.03
C HIS A 168 7.24 -2.00 7.78
N GLU A 169 7.40 -0.70 7.83
CA GLU A 169 7.96 0.10 6.76
C GLU A 169 9.26 0.77 7.23
N VAL A 170 10.34 0.55 6.48
CA VAL A 170 11.61 1.25 6.69
C VAL A 170 11.49 2.63 6.11
N TYR A 171 11.26 3.62 6.98
CA TYR A 171 11.09 5.01 6.59
C TYR A 171 12.01 5.93 7.39
N GLY A 172 12.92 6.61 6.71
CA GLY A 172 13.87 7.49 7.38
C GLY A 172 15.12 7.78 6.58
N THR A 173 16.22 7.96 7.29
CA THR A 173 17.56 8.16 6.70
C THR A 173 18.52 7.14 7.28
N GLY A 174 19.14 6.35 6.43
CA GLY A 174 20.00 5.29 6.92
C GLY A 174 20.74 4.50 5.86
N ILE A 175 21.13 3.31 6.26
CA ILE A 175 21.83 2.34 5.42
C ILE A 175 21.14 0.98 5.46
N ARG A 176 21.19 0.30 4.32
CA ARG A 176 20.85 -1.11 4.19
C ARG A 176 22.08 -1.89 3.78
N LEU A 177 22.33 -3.00 4.44
CA LEU A 177 23.29 -4.01 4.06
C LEU A 177 22.55 -5.26 3.64
N ALA A 178 22.72 -5.72 2.42
CA ALA A 178 22.07 -6.92 1.91
C ALA A 178 23.11 -7.90 1.35
N MET A 179 22.81 -9.19 1.42
CA MET A 179 23.68 -10.24 0.89
C MET A 179 22.80 -11.24 0.10
N PRO A 180 22.49 -10.96 -1.17
CA PRO A 180 21.67 -11.84 -1.98
C PRO A 180 22.45 -13.11 -2.31
N PHE A 181 21.93 -14.25 -1.87
CA PHE A 181 22.27 -15.58 -2.37
C PHE A 181 21.17 -16.06 -3.31
N GLU A 182 21.42 -17.15 -4.03
CA GLU A 182 20.48 -17.69 -5.02
C GLU A 182 19.03 -17.82 -4.48
N ARG A 183 18.87 -18.31 -3.25
CA ARG A 183 17.56 -18.56 -2.63
C ARG A 183 17.33 -17.85 -1.31
N LEU A 184 18.33 -17.17 -0.80
CA LEU A 184 18.29 -16.52 0.51
C LEU A 184 18.78 -15.09 0.41
N ARG A 185 18.00 -14.14 0.89
CA ARG A 185 18.34 -12.71 0.86
C ARG A 185 18.24 -12.11 2.26
N PRO A 186 19.28 -12.25 3.09
CA PRO A 186 19.34 -11.53 4.36
C PRO A 186 19.66 -10.05 4.13
N SER A 187 19.04 -9.19 4.92
CA SER A 187 19.27 -7.75 4.91
C SER A 187 19.26 -7.19 6.32
N LEU A 188 20.08 -6.17 6.56
CA LEU A 188 20.20 -5.44 7.81
C LEU A 188 19.99 -3.96 7.52
N TYR A 189 19.18 -3.28 8.35
CA TYR A 189 18.86 -1.86 8.23
C TYR A 189 19.25 -1.14 9.51
N LEU A 190 19.89 0.01 9.36
CA LEU A 190 20.21 0.91 10.45
C LEU A 190 19.83 2.32 10.00
N TYR A 191 18.88 2.94 10.66
CA TYR A 191 18.37 4.23 10.21
C TYR A 191 17.81 5.08 11.35
N GLN A 192 17.78 6.39 11.13
CA GLN A 192 16.96 7.30 11.92
C GLN A 192 15.52 7.15 11.46
N ASP A 193 14.65 6.79 12.39
CA ASP A 193 13.28 6.44 12.10
C ASP A 193 12.39 7.69 12.01
N SER A 194 11.94 8.02 10.81
CA SER A 194 11.11 9.21 10.59
C SER A 194 9.68 9.07 11.12
N TRP A 195 9.19 7.85 11.33
CA TRP A 195 7.90 7.63 11.97
C TRP A 195 7.92 8.02 13.45
N LEU A 196 9.03 7.78 14.12
CA LEU A 196 9.20 8.07 15.54
C LEU A 196 9.76 9.47 15.80
N GLY A 197 10.35 10.10 14.78
CA GLY A 197 10.85 11.46 14.84
C GLY A 197 12.34 11.58 15.17
N ALA A 198 12.78 12.81 15.41
CA ALA A 198 14.20 13.10 15.66
C ALA A 198 14.70 12.45 16.96
N GLY A 199 15.87 11.82 16.87
CA GLY A 199 16.52 11.17 18.02
C GLY A 199 16.16 9.70 18.22
N TYR A 200 15.28 9.15 17.38
CA TYR A 200 14.97 7.72 17.35
C TYR A 200 15.71 7.03 16.21
N TYR A 201 16.32 5.90 16.53
CA TYR A 201 17.06 5.07 15.60
C TYR A 201 16.48 3.65 15.61
N SER A 202 16.41 3.05 14.45
CA SER A 202 15.90 1.70 14.29
C SER A 202 16.95 0.78 13.70
N ALA A 203 16.95 -0.47 14.16
CA ALA A 203 17.73 -1.56 13.62
C ALA A 203 16.79 -2.72 13.30
N ASP A 204 16.75 -3.13 12.03
CA ASP A 204 15.93 -4.24 11.55
C ASP A 204 16.77 -5.28 10.83
N ALA A 205 16.42 -6.53 11.00
CA ALA A 205 16.93 -7.64 10.22
C ALA A 205 15.78 -8.28 9.45
N ARG A 206 15.97 -8.53 8.16
CA ARG A 206 15.02 -9.18 7.26
C ARG A 206 15.69 -10.37 6.59
N VAL A 207 14.96 -11.46 6.41
CA VAL A 207 15.40 -12.62 5.66
C VAL A 207 14.28 -13.05 4.72
N MET A 208 14.60 -13.19 3.44
CA MET A 208 13.69 -13.71 2.42
C MET A 208 14.23 -15.03 1.89
N LEU A 209 13.38 -16.05 1.81
CA LEU A 209 13.70 -17.37 1.28
C LEU A 209 12.82 -17.66 0.07
N ASP A 210 13.45 -17.91 -1.08
CA ASP A 210 12.79 -18.27 -2.33
C ASP A 210 12.91 -19.77 -2.60
N GLY A 211 11.94 -20.54 -2.15
CA GLY A 211 11.80 -21.95 -2.53
C GLY A 211 10.84 -22.11 -3.71
N ASP A 212 10.86 -23.26 -4.36
CA ASP A 212 10.08 -23.50 -5.58
C ASP A 212 8.57 -23.29 -5.41
N ARG A 213 8.02 -23.82 -4.31
CA ARG A 213 6.59 -23.69 -3.96
C ARG A 213 6.34 -22.95 -2.66
N VAL A 214 7.38 -22.77 -1.88
CA VAL A 214 7.34 -22.11 -0.57
C VAL A 214 8.20 -20.88 -0.64
N LYS A 215 7.62 -19.75 -0.32
CA LYS A 215 8.35 -18.49 -0.15
C LYS A 215 8.11 -17.99 1.25
N LEU A 216 9.15 -17.51 1.88
CA LEU A 216 9.10 -17.03 3.26
C LEU A 216 9.81 -15.70 3.38
N GLU A 217 9.21 -14.80 4.11
CA GLU A 217 9.86 -13.61 4.63
C GLU A 217 9.72 -13.59 6.13
N ALA A 218 10.80 -13.26 6.84
CA ALA A 218 10.80 -13.04 8.27
C ALA A 218 11.61 -11.80 8.61
N PHE A 219 11.17 -11.06 9.60
CA PHE A 219 11.90 -9.92 10.10
C PHE A 219 11.80 -9.79 11.61
N ALA A 220 12.78 -9.10 12.19
CA ALA A 220 12.78 -8.66 13.57
C ALA A 220 13.55 -7.36 13.69
N GLY A 221 13.12 -6.48 14.58
CA GLY A 221 13.77 -5.21 14.79
C GLY A 221 13.42 -4.52 16.08
N ALA A 222 14.11 -3.41 16.32
CA ALA A 222 13.90 -2.57 17.48
C ALA A 222 14.19 -1.11 17.15
N SER A 223 13.43 -0.23 17.81
CA SER A 223 13.68 1.21 17.79
C SER A 223 14.31 1.65 19.09
N PHE A 224 15.27 2.59 19.03
CA PHE A 224 16.03 3.08 20.17
C PHE A 224 15.79 4.58 20.36
N PRO A 225 15.69 5.08 21.61
CA PRO A 225 15.73 4.30 22.84
C PRO A 225 14.55 3.34 22.95
N VAL A 226 14.80 2.13 23.47
CA VAL A 226 13.76 1.20 23.85
C VAL A 226 13.05 1.78 25.08
N SER A 227 11.72 1.72 25.15
CA SER A 227 10.85 2.45 26.07
C SER A 227 10.66 3.94 25.75
N THR A 228 9.61 4.55 26.27
CA THR A 228 9.14 5.91 25.99
C THR A 228 8.50 6.07 24.61
N ALA A 229 9.12 5.64 23.54
CA ALA A 229 8.58 5.56 22.19
C ALA A 229 9.36 4.56 21.33
N GLY A 230 10.43 4.00 21.87
CA GLY A 230 11.18 2.90 21.24
C GLY A 230 10.50 1.56 21.54
N THR A 231 10.48 0.67 20.56
CA THR A 231 9.70 -0.56 20.59
C THR A 231 10.41 -1.68 19.89
N TYR A 232 9.95 -2.91 20.16
CA TYR A 232 10.31 -4.10 19.39
C TYR A 232 9.23 -4.42 18.36
N ARG A 233 9.63 -5.10 17.31
CA ARG A 233 8.75 -5.58 16.25
C ARG A 233 9.28 -6.87 15.65
N GLY A 234 8.40 -7.62 14.99
CA GLY A 234 8.80 -8.82 14.26
C GLY A 234 7.62 -9.55 13.67
N GLY A 235 7.88 -10.36 12.68
CA GLY A 235 6.84 -11.12 12.03
C GLY A 235 7.37 -11.93 10.86
N PHE A 236 6.47 -12.65 10.24
CA PHE A 236 6.76 -13.40 9.04
C PHE A 236 5.57 -13.44 8.09
N LEU A 237 5.88 -13.60 6.82
CA LEU A 237 4.98 -13.91 5.72
C LEU A 237 5.35 -15.28 5.17
N PHE A 238 4.35 -16.11 4.97
CA PHE A 238 4.46 -17.41 4.34
C PHE A 238 3.56 -17.47 3.12
N TYR A 239 4.11 -17.90 2.00
CA TYR A 239 3.38 -18.18 0.77
C TYR A 239 3.59 -19.64 0.37
N PHE A 240 2.51 -20.27 -0.05
CA PHE A 240 2.55 -21.61 -0.58
C PHE A 240 1.75 -21.71 -1.87
N ASP A 241 2.44 -22.12 -2.96
CA ASP A 241 1.84 -22.39 -4.25
C ASP A 241 1.40 -23.87 -4.32
N THR A 242 0.10 -24.10 -4.40
CA THR A 242 -0.48 -25.44 -4.57
C THR A 242 -0.53 -25.87 -6.05
N GLY A 243 -0.06 -25.03 -6.97
CA GLY A 243 -0.08 -25.26 -8.40
C GLY A 243 -1.38 -24.76 -9.05
N ALA A 244 -1.96 -25.57 -9.93
CA ALA A 244 -3.13 -25.17 -10.70
C ALA A 244 -4.39 -24.89 -9.85
N ILE A 245 -4.45 -25.41 -8.62
CA ILE A 245 -5.63 -25.28 -7.75
C ILE A 245 -5.66 -23.91 -7.08
N GLY A 246 -4.50 -23.29 -6.85
CA GLY A 246 -4.42 -21.99 -6.19
C GLY A 246 -3.16 -21.82 -5.35
N ASP A 247 -3.26 -20.93 -4.40
CA ASP A 247 -2.18 -20.61 -3.46
C ASP A 247 -2.76 -20.07 -2.15
N PHE A 248 -1.91 -19.85 -1.16
CA PHE A 248 -2.32 -19.10 0.02
C PHE A 248 -1.16 -18.30 0.60
N TYR A 249 -1.51 -17.18 1.22
CA TYR A 249 -0.65 -16.37 2.07
C TYR A 249 -1.06 -16.49 3.52
N ALA A 250 -0.08 -16.46 4.40
CA ALA A 250 -0.29 -16.29 5.82
C ALA A 250 0.73 -15.31 6.37
N GLN A 251 0.27 -14.35 7.15
CA GLN A 251 1.12 -13.40 7.85
C GLN A 251 0.80 -13.43 9.33
N ILE A 252 1.81 -13.33 10.15
CA ILE A 252 1.66 -13.12 11.59
C ILE A 252 2.82 -12.26 12.08
N GLY A 253 2.53 -11.34 12.98
CA GLY A 253 3.58 -10.53 13.59
C GLY A 253 3.05 -9.54 14.59
N VAL A 254 3.98 -8.82 15.15
CA VAL A 254 3.75 -7.70 16.07
C VAL A 254 4.42 -6.48 15.45
N PRO A 255 3.65 -5.54 14.88
CA PRO A 255 4.20 -4.33 14.28
C PRO A 255 4.92 -3.45 15.29
N ARG A 256 4.42 -3.43 16.53
CA ARG A 256 5.00 -2.63 17.60
C ARG A 256 4.66 -3.20 18.98
N TRP A 257 5.67 -3.31 19.84
CA TRP A 257 5.51 -3.68 21.23
C TRP A 257 6.49 -2.91 22.11
N ASP A 258 5.95 -2.21 23.12
CA ASP A 258 6.74 -1.59 24.17
C ASP A 258 7.02 -2.65 25.27
N PRO A 259 8.28 -2.97 25.55
CA PRO A 259 8.62 -3.99 26.54
C PRO A 259 8.31 -3.59 28.01
N THR A 260 8.00 -2.32 28.24
CA THR A 260 7.53 -1.85 29.56
C THR A 260 6.09 -2.21 29.84
N GLU A 261 5.34 -2.58 28.78
CA GLU A 261 3.96 -3.03 28.88
C GLU A 261 3.87 -4.56 28.74
N ALA A 262 2.84 -5.12 29.39
CA ALA A 262 2.54 -6.53 29.20
C ALA A 262 2.13 -6.79 27.74
N PHE A 263 2.63 -7.88 27.18
CA PHE A 263 2.20 -8.31 25.86
C PHE A 263 0.69 -8.62 25.85
N ARG A 264 -0.03 -8.07 24.90
CA ARG A 264 -1.47 -8.27 24.71
C ARG A 264 -1.74 -8.84 23.32
N MET A 265 -2.81 -9.61 23.20
CA MET A 265 -3.18 -10.24 21.92
C MET A 265 -3.65 -9.23 20.87
N ASP A 266 -4.12 -8.06 21.29
CA ASP A 266 -4.52 -6.95 20.39
C ASP A 266 -3.33 -6.23 19.72
N LEU A 267 -2.10 -6.58 20.09
CA LEU A 267 -0.88 -6.18 19.39
C LEU A 267 -0.53 -7.09 18.23
N LEU A 268 -1.21 -8.24 18.13
CA LEU A 268 -0.91 -9.24 17.12
C LEU A 268 -1.59 -8.86 15.80
N TYR A 269 -0.80 -8.80 14.74
CA TYR A 269 -1.26 -8.80 13.37
C TYR A 269 -1.40 -10.24 12.88
N PHE A 270 -2.49 -10.55 12.22
CA PHE A 270 -2.69 -11.82 11.54
C PHE A 270 -3.47 -11.62 10.26
N MET A 271 -3.00 -12.22 9.18
CA MET A 271 -3.73 -12.32 7.92
C MET A 271 -3.58 -13.72 7.36
N PHE A 272 -4.68 -14.26 6.83
CA PHE A 272 -4.69 -15.51 6.08
C PHE A 272 -5.54 -15.33 4.83
N GLU A 273 -4.95 -15.58 3.67
CA GLU A 273 -5.58 -15.39 2.38
C GLU A 273 -5.38 -16.60 1.47
N PRO A 274 -6.30 -17.57 1.48
CA PRO A 274 -6.35 -18.63 0.48
C PRO A 274 -7.02 -18.14 -0.81
N ARG A 275 -6.47 -18.58 -1.94
CA ARG A 275 -7.01 -18.40 -3.29
C ARG A 275 -7.23 -19.74 -3.93
N VAL A 276 -8.40 -19.91 -4.52
CA VAL A 276 -8.77 -21.11 -5.26
C VAL A 276 -9.11 -20.71 -6.69
N ARG A 277 -8.40 -21.32 -7.63
CA ARG A 277 -8.60 -21.09 -9.07
C ARG A 277 -9.43 -22.22 -9.65
N PHE A 278 -10.33 -21.87 -10.55
CA PHE A 278 -11.15 -22.80 -11.32
C PHE A 278 -11.21 -22.34 -12.78
N ASP A 279 -11.70 -23.20 -13.67
CA ASP A 279 -11.60 -22.99 -15.13
C ASP A 279 -12.11 -21.62 -15.62
N VAL A 280 -13.07 -21.03 -14.94
CA VAL A 280 -13.75 -19.80 -15.38
C VAL A 280 -13.52 -18.61 -14.44
N GLY A 281 -12.72 -18.78 -13.36
CA GLY A 281 -12.50 -17.70 -12.40
C GLY A 281 -11.72 -18.10 -11.17
N GLU A 282 -11.86 -17.30 -10.13
CA GLU A 282 -11.15 -17.49 -8.85
C GLU A 282 -12.01 -17.09 -7.66
N LEU A 283 -11.74 -17.71 -6.54
CA LEU A 283 -12.28 -17.36 -5.24
C LEU A 283 -11.11 -16.97 -4.34
N VAL A 284 -11.17 -15.78 -3.78
CA VAL A 284 -10.24 -15.31 -2.76
C VAL A 284 -11.00 -15.08 -1.46
N LEU A 285 -10.49 -15.62 -0.38
CA LEU A 285 -10.95 -15.33 0.97
C LEU A 285 -9.83 -14.63 1.71
N SER A 286 -10.15 -13.72 2.61
CA SER A 286 -9.16 -13.11 3.49
C SER A 286 -9.74 -12.98 4.88
N LEU A 287 -8.98 -13.44 5.85
CA LEU A 287 -9.22 -13.22 7.26
C LEU A 287 -8.10 -12.34 7.78
N PHE A 288 -8.46 -11.19 8.30
CA PHE A 288 -7.53 -10.18 8.79
C PHE A 288 -7.87 -9.78 10.22
N PHE A 289 -6.89 -9.85 11.09
CA PHE A 289 -6.99 -9.33 12.44
C PHE A 289 -6.15 -8.06 12.54
N HIS A 290 -6.80 -6.97 12.86
CA HIS A 290 -6.23 -5.63 12.90
C HIS A 290 -5.66 -5.33 14.30
N PRO A 291 -4.35 -5.08 14.44
CA PRO A 291 -3.77 -4.74 15.74
C PRO A 291 -4.00 -3.27 16.12
N ALA A 292 -3.80 -2.94 17.38
CA ALA A 292 -3.84 -1.57 17.90
C ALA A 292 -2.80 -0.65 17.23
N TRP A 293 -1.65 -1.22 16.91
CA TRP A 293 -0.59 -0.55 16.14
C TRP A 293 -0.40 -1.24 14.82
N TYR A 294 -0.63 -0.52 13.75
CA TYR A 294 -0.46 -1.02 12.40
C TYR A 294 0.32 -0.02 11.55
N LEU A 295 1.39 -0.48 10.89
CA LEU A 295 2.29 0.35 10.07
C LEU A 295 2.74 1.65 10.79
N GLN A 296 3.17 1.53 12.05
CA GLN A 296 3.65 2.64 12.88
C GLN A 296 2.57 3.67 13.27
N GLU A 297 1.33 3.46 12.89
CA GLU A 297 0.21 4.32 13.29
C GLU A 297 -0.56 3.68 14.44
N GLU A 298 -0.90 4.46 15.46
CA GLU A 298 -1.85 4.04 16.47
C GLU A 298 -3.25 4.06 15.87
N THR A 299 -3.97 2.97 16.05
CA THR A 299 -5.35 2.87 15.57
C THR A 299 -6.30 2.80 16.76
N ASP A 300 -7.41 3.51 16.67
CA ASP A 300 -8.50 3.39 17.64
C ASP A 300 -9.26 2.06 17.50
N GLU A 301 -8.97 1.29 16.44
CA GLU A 301 -9.67 0.07 16.05
C GLU A 301 -8.89 -1.19 16.47
N SER A 302 -8.31 -1.20 17.65
CA SER A 302 -7.53 -2.35 18.13
C SER A 302 -8.39 -3.60 18.29
N GLY A 303 -7.88 -4.73 17.78
CA GLY A 303 -8.57 -6.00 17.84
C GLY A 303 -9.75 -6.15 16.88
N ALA A 304 -9.84 -5.31 15.86
CA ALA A 304 -10.84 -5.46 14.80
C ALA A 304 -10.56 -6.71 13.96
N LEU A 305 -11.63 -7.39 13.57
CA LEU A 305 -11.58 -8.59 12.74
C LEU A 305 -12.33 -8.30 11.43
N GLU A 306 -11.68 -8.58 10.32
CA GLU A 306 -12.30 -8.46 9.01
C GLU A 306 -12.24 -9.79 8.26
N PHE A 307 -13.36 -10.14 7.65
CA PHE A 307 -13.47 -11.23 6.74
C PHE A 307 -13.87 -10.70 5.37
N ARG A 308 -13.14 -11.12 4.35
CA ARG A 308 -13.35 -10.70 2.97
C ARG A 308 -13.53 -11.89 2.06
N PHE A 309 -14.31 -11.65 1.02
CA PHE A 309 -14.63 -12.62 0.02
C PHE A 309 -14.62 -11.93 -1.34
N ASP A 310 -13.90 -12.49 -2.30
CA ASP A 310 -13.95 -12.08 -3.71
C ASP A 310 -14.20 -13.31 -4.58
N LEU A 311 -15.28 -13.29 -5.33
CA LEU A 311 -15.59 -14.28 -6.33
C LEU A 311 -15.58 -13.63 -7.71
N GLY A 312 -14.54 -13.90 -8.48
CA GLY A 312 -14.30 -13.35 -9.81
C GLY A 312 -14.49 -14.39 -10.91
N PHE A 313 -15.04 -13.96 -12.02
CA PHE A 313 -15.21 -14.75 -13.25
C PHE A 313 -14.58 -14.05 -14.44
N GLY A 314 -13.92 -14.81 -15.29
CA GLY A 314 -13.18 -14.28 -16.43
C GLY A 314 -11.84 -13.71 -16.04
N GLU A 315 -11.19 -13.03 -16.97
CA GLU A 315 -9.87 -12.44 -16.82
C GLU A 315 -9.89 -11.00 -17.35
N ALA A 316 -9.32 -10.08 -16.58
CA ALA A 316 -9.15 -8.70 -17.02
C ALA A 316 -7.91 -8.59 -17.90
N SER A 317 -8.00 -9.10 -19.13
CA SER A 317 -6.94 -9.01 -20.14
C SER A 317 -7.38 -8.17 -21.33
N GLU A 318 -6.48 -7.95 -22.30
CA GLU A 318 -6.77 -7.11 -23.46
C GLU A 318 -7.97 -7.62 -24.24
N GLY A 319 -9.04 -6.82 -24.26
CA GLY A 319 -10.28 -7.13 -24.95
C GLY A 319 -11.23 -8.11 -24.22
N SER A 320 -10.89 -8.54 -23.01
CA SER A 320 -11.76 -9.39 -22.18
C SER A 320 -12.23 -8.67 -20.91
N PHE A 321 -13.15 -9.30 -20.21
CA PHE A 321 -13.73 -8.76 -18.98
C PHE A 321 -13.60 -9.77 -17.84
N LYS A 322 -13.26 -9.25 -16.65
CA LYS A 322 -13.44 -9.94 -15.38
C LYS A 322 -14.62 -9.30 -14.68
N GLY A 323 -15.61 -10.08 -14.29
CA GLY A 323 -16.73 -9.61 -13.47
C GLY A 323 -16.80 -10.43 -12.20
N GLY A 324 -17.27 -9.83 -11.11
CA GLY A 324 -17.31 -10.54 -9.84
C GLY A 324 -18.10 -9.81 -8.77
N VAL A 325 -18.01 -10.36 -7.57
CA VAL A 325 -18.61 -9.79 -6.37
C VAL A 325 -17.60 -9.88 -5.24
N GLU A 326 -17.26 -8.73 -4.68
CA GLU A 326 -16.53 -8.63 -3.43
C GLU A 326 -17.49 -8.41 -2.27
N SER A 327 -17.18 -8.94 -1.11
CA SER A 327 -17.88 -8.59 0.13
C SER A 327 -16.90 -8.45 1.28
N GLU A 328 -17.27 -7.62 2.25
CA GLU A 328 -16.53 -7.45 3.49
C GLU A 328 -17.50 -7.53 4.66
N LEU A 329 -17.08 -8.27 5.67
CA LEU A 329 -17.70 -8.33 6.97
C LEU A 329 -16.65 -7.89 7.98
N ALA A 330 -16.82 -6.71 8.59
CA ALA A 330 -15.91 -6.19 9.58
C ALA A 330 -16.58 -6.12 10.96
N TYR A 331 -15.86 -6.57 11.97
CA TYR A 331 -16.27 -6.51 13.36
C TYR A 331 -15.25 -5.68 14.14
N ASN A 332 -15.71 -4.55 14.68
CA ASN A 332 -14.91 -3.67 15.53
C ASN A 332 -15.59 -3.51 16.91
N PRO A 333 -15.06 -4.16 17.95
CA PRO A 333 -15.65 -4.12 19.28
C PRO A 333 -15.51 -2.76 19.99
N ASN A 334 -14.65 -1.87 19.47
CA ASN A 334 -14.38 -0.58 20.10
C ASN A 334 -15.40 0.51 19.70
N LEU A 335 -16.28 0.22 18.77
CA LEU A 335 -17.33 1.15 18.37
C LEU A 335 -18.56 1.01 19.29
N ASP A 336 -19.02 2.11 19.87
CA ASP A 336 -20.23 2.16 20.70
C ASP A 336 -21.49 1.75 19.93
N GLN A 337 -21.50 1.98 18.63
CA GLN A 337 -22.58 1.63 17.73
C GLN A 337 -22.01 1.07 16.43
N ASN A 338 -22.75 0.14 15.81
CA ASN A 338 -22.36 -0.47 14.54
C ASN A 338 -21.04 -1.26 14.60
N THR A 339 -20.87 -2.04 15.65
CA THR A 339 -19.72 -2.94 15.84
C THR A 339 -19.54 -3.95 14.69
N LEU A 340 -20.60 -4.25 13.95
CA LEU A 340 -20.60 -5.11 12.79
C LEU A 340 -20.97 -4.30 11.55
N THR A 341 -20.17 -4.39 10.50
CA THR A 341 -20.46 -3.80 9.19
C THR A 341 -20.39 -4.86 8.10
N MET A 342 -21.26 -4.77 7.10
CA MET A 342 -21.25 -5.64 5.95
C MET A 342 -21.53 -4.85 4.69
N GLU A 343 -20.66 -5.03 3.71
CA GLU A 343 -20.83 -4.47 2.38
C GLU A 343 -20.61 -5.52 1.31
N VAL A 344 -21.27 -5.31 0.18
CA VAL A 344 -21.17 -6.18 -1.00
C VAL A 344 -20.95 -5.30 -2.22
N ALA A 345 -20.03 -5.66 -3.09
CA ALA A 345 -19.68 -4.88 -4.25
C ALA A 345 -19.56 -5.73 -5.52
N PRO A 346 -20.58 -5.81 -6.37
CA PRO A 346 -20.38 -6.26 -7.72
C PRO A 346 -19.42 -5.33 -8.47
N TYR A 347 -18.56 -5.94 -9.28
CA TYR A 347 -17.56 -5.22 -10.06
C TYR A 347 -17.40 -5.75 -11.47
N LEU A 348 -16.87 -4.91 -12.35
CA LEU A 348 -16.47 -5.23 -13.70
C LEU A 348 -15.12 -4.59 -14.00
N GLN A 349 -14.18 -5.38 -14.50
CA GLN A 349 -12.84 -4.95 -14.87
C GLN A 349 -12.54 -5.30 -16.32
N THR A 350 -11.77 -4.48 -16.99
CA THR A 350 -11.25 -4.76 -18.34
C THR A 350 -9.91 -4.04 -18.55
N LEU A 351 -9.09 -4.60 -19.42
CA LEU A 351 -7.89 -3.96 -19.93
C LEU A 351 -8.11 -3.65 -21.41
N ARG A 352 -7.88 -2.41 -21.82
CA ARG A 352 -8.01 -2.00 -23.22
C ARG A 352 -6.97 -0.95 -23.58
N ASN A 353 -6.15 -1.25 -24.59
CA ASN A 353 -5.06 -0.41 -25.03
C ASN A 353 -4.08 -0.02 -23.92
N GLY A 354 -3.73 -0.95 -23.03
CA GLY A 354 -2.89 -0.69 -21.86
C GLY A 354 -3.59 0.09 -20.73
N VAL A 355 -4.86 0.46 -20.89
CA VAL A 355 -5.65 1.15 -19.86
C VAL A 355 -6.54 0.15 -19.14
N ARG A 356 -6.38 0.05 -17.83
CA ARG A 356 -7.25 -0.75 -16.97
C ARG A 356 -8.43 0.08 -16.49
N TRP A 357 -9.60 -0.48 -16.66
CA TRP A 357 -10.86 0.07 -16.21
C TRP A 357 -11.45 -0.82 -15.13
N ASP A 358 -11.94 -0.23 -14.07
CA ASP A 358 -12.61 -0.90 -12.97
C ASP A 358 -13.86 -0.12 -12.59
N ALA A 359 -15.02 -0.77 -12.61
CA ALA A 359 -16.28 -0.19 -12.22
C ALA A 359 -16.88 -1.05 -11.09
N ARG A 360 -17.26 -0.43 -9.98
CA ARG A 360 -17.80 -1.09 -8.78
C ARG A 360 -19.01 -0.35 -8.26
N LEU A 361 -19.93 -1.11 -7.68
CA LEU A 361 -21.05 -0.55 -6.94
C LEU A 361 -21.05 -1.15 -5.52
N ALA A 362 -20.48 -0.44 -4.58
CA ALA A 362 -20.58 -0.83 -3.19
C ALA A 362 -21.99 -0.62 -2.66
N VAL A 363 -22.47 -1.61 -1.95
CA VAL A 363 -23.78 -1.62 -1.30
C VAL A 363 -23.58 -1.97 0.17
N ARG A 364 -23.80 -1.01 1.06
CA ARG A 364 -23.79 -1.25 2.50
C ARG A 364 -25.05 -2.00 2.89
N VAL A 365 -24.87 -3.27 3.26
CA VAL A 365 -25.98 -4.16 3.64
C VAL A 365 -26.28 -4.02 5.13
N PHE A 366 -25.25 -3.80 5.94
CA PHE A 366 -25.40 -3.63 7.39
C PHE A 366 -24.30 -2.70 7.95
N PRO A 367 -24.62 -1.78 8.88
CA PRO A 367 -25.96 -1.35 9.25
C PRO A 367 -26.66 -0.65 8.07
N PHE A 368 -27.96 -0.82 7.98
CA PHE A 368 -28.72 -0.21 6.90
C PHE A 368 -28.76 1.31 7.07
N PRO A 369 -28.23 2.09 6.13
CA PRO A 369 -28.15 3.54 6.30
C PRO A 369 -29.51 4.21 6.14
N SER A 370 -29.68 5.32 6.85
CA SER A 370 -30.81 6.22 6.66
C SER A 370 -30.27 7.59 6.26
N PRO A 371 -30.64 8.11 5.12
CA PRO A 371 -31.58 7.59 4.11
C PRO A 371 -31.02 6.40 3.31
N TRP A 372 -31.92 5.55 2.82
CA TRP A 372 -31.57 4.26 2.14
C TRP A 372 -30.65 4.42 0.93
N TYR A 373 -30.73 5.54 0.21
CA TYR A 373 -29.86 5.76 -0.96
C TYR A 373 -28.38 5.97 -0.57
N GLY A 374 -28.09 6.28 0.71
CA GLY A 374 -26.73 6.30 1.25
C GLY A 374 -26.05 4.93 1.31
N MET A 375 -26.80 3.85 1.02
CA MET A 375 -26.24 2.50 0.93
C MET A 375 -25.39 2.29 -0.34
N PHE A 376 -25.55 3.10 -1.37
CA PHE A 376 -24.89 2.90 -2.65
C PHE A 376 -23.68 3.82 -2.79
N MET A 377 -22.54 3.27 -3.13
CA MET A 377 -21.32 4.00 -3.42
C MET A 377 -20.71 3.49 -4.74
N PRO A 378 -21.07 4.12 -5.88
CA PRO A 378 -20.46 3.80 -7.16
C PRO A 378 -19.01 4.26 -7.19
N THR A 379 -18.16 3.46 -7.81
CA THR A 379 -16.73 3.76 -7.99
C THR A 379 -16.33 3.41 -9.41
N ILE A 380 -15.56 4.29 -10.03
CA ILE A 380 -14.90 4.05 -11.31
C ILE A 380 -13.42 4.36 -11.13
N ALA A 381 -12.57 3.38 -11.45
CA ALA A 381 -11.13 3.55 -11.45
C ALA A 381 -10.57 3.34 -12.86
N VAL A 382 -9.62 4.17 -13.23
CA VAL A 382 -8.89 4.07 -14.48
C VAL A 382 -7.41 4.16 -14.16
N SER A 383 -6.62 3.21 -14.62
CA SER A 383 -5.17 3.23 -14.44
C SER A 383 -4.46 2.80 -15.71
N THR A 384 -3.30 3.37 -15.92
CA THR A 384 -2.42 3.02 -17.04
C THR A 384 -0.97 3.09 -16.60
N ALA A 385 -0.14 2.24 -17.19
CA ALA A 385 1.31 2.34 -17.19
C ALA A 385 1.72 2.69 -18.62
N PHE A 386 2.49 3.74 -18.78
CA PHE A 386 2.96 4.21 -20.09
C PHE A 386 4.30 3.60 -20.42
#